data_f6c7bc6f116e6b5b577a51062752f61e
#
_entry.id   f6c7bc6f116e6b5b577a51062752f61e
#
_cell.length_a   1.000
_cell.length_b   1.000
_cell.length_c   1.000
_cell.angle_alpha   90.00
_cell.angle_beta   90.00
_cell.angle_gamma   90.00
#
_symmetry.space_group_name_H-M   'P 1'
#
loop_
_entity.id
_entity.type
_entity.pdbx_description
1 polymer ?
#
loop_
_entity_poly.entity_id
_entity_poly.type
_entity_poly.pdbx_seq_one_letter_code
_entity_poly.pdbx_strand_id
1 'polypeptide(L)'
;MAFRGQYEHNLDSKDRLTVPARFRAALADGVVLSAGLDPCVDVYPTSEFARFEQRVLAELNPLSRHGRMMKRRFHGRSHDETLDSAGRIRIPRHLIEDAELEEGPCVVIGVADHLEIWNPKRWADHDAEIDATAAEIAEELAHGAPGAPGAPRAAG
;
A
#
# COMPACT_ATOMS: atom_id res chain seq x y z
N MET A 1 3.14 -14.27 -6.79
CA MET A 1 3.00 -14.64 -5.37
C MET A 1 2.11 -13.64 -4.67
N ALA A 2 1.16 -14.09 -3.90
CA ALA A 2 0.34 -13.19 -3.12
C ALA A 2 0.97 -12.95 -1.73
N PHE A 3 1.08 -11.70 -1.34
CA PHE A 3 1.57 -11.32 -0.01
C PHE A 3 0.44 -11.44 1.01
N ARG A 4 0.70 -12.12 2.12
CA ARG A 4 -0.27 -12.37 3.20
C ARG A 4 0.38 -12.27 4.57
N GLY A 5 -0.43 -11.95 5.56
CA GLY A 5 -0.05 -11.96 6.96
C GLY A 5 0.41 -10.61 7.47
N GLN A 6 0.67 -10.58 8.76
CA GLN A 6 1.13 -9.40 9.49
C GLN A 6 2.42 -9.75 10.22
N TYR A 7 3.42 -8.88 10.12
CA TYR A 7 4.75 -9.11 10.68
C TYR A 7 5.26 -7.85 11.35
N GLU A 8 5.91 -8.00 12.51
CA GLU A 8 6.62 -6.91 13.15
C GLU A 8 8.08 -6.91 12.69
N HIS A 9 8.54 -5.79 12.15
CA HIS A 9 9.91 -5.58 11.73
C HIS A 9 10.39 -4.19 12.14
N ASN A 10 11.69 -3.98 12.18
CA ASN A 10 12.28 -2.74 12.69
C ASN A 10 12.73 -1.80 11.57
N LEU A 11 12.40 -0.52 11.75
CA LEU A 11 12.99 0.58 11.02
C LEU A 11 14.25 1.04 11.78
N ASP A 12 15.39 1.11 11.11
CA ASP A 12 16.64 1.54 11.73
C ASP A 12 16.81 3.07 11.70
N SER A 13 17.89 3.57 12.35
CA SER A 13 18.20 5.00 12.40
C SER A 13 18.56 5.63 11.05
N LYS A 14 18.77 4.82 10.02
CA LYS A 14 19.07 5.25 8.63
C LYS A 14 17.88 5.09 7.70
N ASP A 15 16.67 5.02 8.24
CA ASP A 15 15.43 4.88 7.49
C ASP A 15 15.34 3.59 6.66
N ARG A 16 15.97 2.51 7.12
CA ARG A 16 15.95 1.21 6.45
C ARG A 16 15.08 0.23 7.21
N LEU A 17 14.17 -0.40 6.47
CA LEU A 17 13.32 -1.46 7.00
C LEU A 17 13.85 -2.81 6.54
N THR A 18 13.98 -3.74 7.49
CA THR A 18 14.25 -5.14 7.18
C THR A 18 12.97 -5.80 6.66
N VAL A 19 13.01 -6.30 5.44
CA VAL A 19 11.86 -7.01 4.84
C VAL A 19 11.78 -8.42 5.43
N PRO A 20 10.59 -8.93 5.77
CA PRO A 20 10.44 -10.32 6.17
C PRO A 20 11.08 -11.27 5.17
N ALA A 21 11.88 -12.22 5.66
CA ALA A 21 12.69 -13.11 4.82
C ALA A 21 11.87 -13.82 3.74
N ARG A 22 10.63 -14.22 4.07
CA ARG A 22 9.73 -14.90 3.14
C ARG A 22 9.35 -14.08 1.90
N PHE A 23 9.46 -12.75 1.97
CA PHE A 23 9.06 -11.86 0.87
C PHE A 23 10.25 -11.37 0.04
N ARG A 24 11.47 -11.61 0.48
CA ARG A 24 12.67 -11.08 -0.19
C ARG A 24 12.83 -11.57 -1.63
N ALA A 25 12.54 -12.84 -1.88
CA ALA A 25 12.63 -13.39 -3.23
C ALA A 25 11.65 -12.70 -4.21
N ALA A 26 10.43 -12.43 -3.77
CA ALA A 26 9.41 -11.74 -4.57
C ALA A 26 9.77 -10.28 -4.87
N LEU A 27 10.63 -9.66 -4.06
CA LEU A 27 11.06 -8.27 -4.18
C LEU A 27 12.49 -8.13 -4.74
N ALA A 28 13.13 -9.23 -5.12
CA ALA A 28 14.53 -9.26 -5.52
C ALA A 28 14.84 -8.42 -6.77
N ASP A 29 13.87 -8.29 -7.69
CA ASP A 29 14.05 -7.55 -8.95
C ASP A 29 13.82 -6.03 -8.79
N GLY A 30 13.55 -5.58 -7.59
CA GLY A 30 13.29 -4.18 -7.29
C GLY A 30 11.87 -3.95 -6.78
N VAL A 31 11.69 -2.81 -6.16
CA VAL A 31 10.41 -2.39 -5.59
C VAL A 31 10.09 -0.96 -5.99
N VAL A 32 8.83 -0.62 -5.93
CA VAL A 32 8.37 0.77 -5.94
C VAL A 32 7.73 1.05 -4.58
N LEU A 33 8.27 2.04 -3.89
CA LEU A 33 7.71 2.57 -2.65
C LEU A 33 6.76 3.71 -3.00
N SER A 34 5.57 3.70 -2.44
CA SER A 34 4.55 4.70 -2.74
C SER A 34 3.80 5.11 -1.48
N ALA A 35 3.34 6.36 -1.46
CA ALA A 35 2.42 6.81 -0.42
C ALA A 35 1.07 6.13 -0.62
N GLY A 36 0.58 5.40 0.37
CA GLY A 36 -0.75 4.83 0.35
C GLY A 36 -1.84 5.92 0.43
N LEU A 37 -3.07 5.58 0.11
CA LEU A 37 -4.22 6.45 0.40
C LEU A 37 -4.52 6.47 1.89
N ASP A 38 -4.24 5.38 2.58
CA ASP A 38 -4.21 5.30 4.03
C ASP A 38 -2.82 5.70 4.56
N PRO A 39 -2.64 5.98 5.86
CA PRO A 39 -1.36 6.44 6.41
C PRO A 39 -0.34 5.31 6.53
N CYS A 40 0.08 4.77 5.41
CA CYS A 40 1.07 3.69 5.30
C CYS A 40 2.00 3.94 4.11
N VAL A 41 3.07 3.17 4.04
CA VAL A 41 3.94 3.10 2.86
C VAL A 41 3.62 1.82 2.11
N ASP A 42 3.25 1.93 0.84
CA ASP A 42 3.06 0.77 -0.03
C ASP A 42 4.40 0.32 -0.60
N VAL A 43 4.63 -0.99 -0.61
CA VAL A 43 5.81 -1.61 -1.21
C VAL A 43 5.33 -2.59 -2.27
N TYR A 44 5.50 -2.22 -3.53
CA TYR A 44 5.14 -3.05 -4.68
C TYR A 44 6.38 -3.70 -5.27
N PRO A 45 6.33 -4.98 -5.67
CA PRO A 45 7.24 -5.46 -6.70
C PRO A 45 7.12 -4.56 -7.93
N THR A 46 8.23 -4.26 -8.59
CA THR A 46 8.22 -3.35 -9.77
C THR A 46 7.18 -3.77 -10.81
N SER A 47 7.05 -5.07 -11.08
CA SER A 47 6.06 -5.61 -12.03
C SER A 47 4.62 -5.37 -11.59
N GLU A 48 4.33 -5.47 -10.31
CA GLU A 48 2.97 -5.25 -9.78
C GLU A 48 2.61 -3.76 -9.77
N PHE A 49 3.58 -2.88 -9.51
CA PHE A 49 3.33 -1.44 -9.64
C PHE A 49 3.05 -1.06 -11.10
N ALA A 50 3.77 -1.64 -12.05
CA ALA A 50 3.51 -1.44 -13.48
C ALA A 50 2.08 -1.87 -13.85
N ARG A 51 1.58 -2.96 -13.30
CA ARG A 51 0.17 -3.37 -13.48
C ARG A 51 -0.81 -2.37 -12.88
N PHE A 52 -0.52 -1.86 -11.70
CA PHE A 52 -1.32 -0.83 -11.05
C PHE A 52 -1.36 0.45 -11.90
N GLU A 53 -0.21 0.89 -12.42
CA GLU A 53 -0.13 2.03 -13.33
C GLU A 53 -1.02 1.82 -14.57
N GLN A 54 -0.97 0.66 -15.19
CA GLN A 54 -1.76 0.36 -16.39
C GLN A 54 -3.26 0.27 -16.12
N ARG A 55 -3.65 -0.35 -15.01
CA ARG A 55 -5.07 -0.58 -14.71
C ARG A 55 -5.76 0.64 -14.09
N VAL A 56 -5.04 1.43 -13.34
CA VAL A 56 -5.61 2.53 -12.54
C VAL A 56 -5.10 3.89 -13.00
N LEU A 57 -3.80 4.09 -12.99
CA LEU A 57 -3.23 5.43 -13.22
C LEU A 57 -3.30 5.86 -14.69
N ALA A 58 -3.20 4.93 -15.62
CA ALA A 58 -3.32 5.23 -17.05
C ALA A 58 -4.74 5.65 -17.46
N GLU A 59 -5.75 5.24 -16.69
CA GLU A 59 -7.16 5.61 -16.91
C GLU A 59 -7.51 7.01 -16.39
N LEU A 60 -6.61 7.65 -15.66
CA LEU A 60 -6.83 9.01 -15.16
C LEU A 60 -6.79 10.00 -16.33
N ASN A 61 -7.91 10.71 -16.53
CA ASN A 61 -8.05 11.67 -17.63
C ASN A 61 -7.11 12.88 -17.43
N PRO A 62 -6.13 13.11 -18.32
CA PRO A 62 -5.20 14.24 -18.18
C PRO A 62 -5.87 15.60 -18.42
N LEU A 63 -7.05 15.63 -19.03
CA LEU A 63 -7.83 16.86 -19.20
C LEU A 63 -8.60 17.23 -17.93
N SER A 64 -8.79 16.28 -17.01
CA SER A 64 -9.41 16.52 -15.72
C SER A 64 -8.38 17.05 -14.71
N ARG A 65 -8.76 18.12 -13.99
CA ARG A 65 -7.93 18.65 -12.91
C ARG A 65 -7.69 17.59 -11.83
N HIS A 66 -8.72 16.87 -11.43
CA HIS A 66 -8.62 15.79 -10.43
C HIS A 66 -7.75 14.64 -10.93
N GLY A 67 -7.86 14.26 -12.20
CA GLY A 67 -7.01 13.25 -12.81
C GLY A 67 -5.52 13.63 -12.75
N ARG A 68 -5.19 14.88 -13.07
CA ARG A 68 -3.81 15.39 -12.98
C ARG A 68 -3.30 15.43 -11.53
N MET A 69 -4.15 15.82 -10.58
CA MET A 69 -3.80 15.82 -9.16
C MET A 69 -3.47 14.44 -8.66
N MET A 70 -4.27 13.43 -9.00
CA MET A 70 -4.03 12.05 -8.59
C MET A 70 -2.77 11.48 -9.24
N LYS A 71 -2.51 11.78 -10.51
CA LYS A 71 -1.25 11.39 -11.16
C LYS A 71 -0.04 11.95 -10.42
N ARG A 72 -0.07 13.23 -10.08
CA ARG A 72 1.02 13.88 -9.32
C ARG A 72 1.20 13.23 -7.96
N ARG A 73 0.11 12.92 -7.27
CA ARG A 73 0.17 12.28 -5.95
C ARG A 73 0.80 10.91 -6.02
N PHE A 74 0.35 10.05 -6.94
CA PHE A 74 0.88 8.68 -7.03
C PHE A 74 2.30 8.64 -7.59
N HIS A 75 2.57 9.30 -8.71
CA HIS A 75 3.90 9.27 -9.32
C HIS A 75 4.90 10.16 -8.57
N GLY A 76 4.49 11.32 -8.13
CA GLY A 76 5.36 12.24 -7.40
C GLY A 76 5.81 11.74 -6.03
N ARG A 77 5.08 10.81 -5.45
CA ARG A 77 5.38 10.18 -4.15
C ARG A 77 5.78 8.71 -4.28
N SER A 78 6.21 8.30 -5.45
CA SER A 78 6.72 6.96 -5.70
C SER A 78 8.23 6.99 -5.92
N HIS A 79 8.92 5.95 -5.47
CA HIS A 79 10.38 5.82 -5.59
C HIS A 79 10.75 4.39 -5.93
N ASP A 80 11.63 4.24 -6.91
CA ASP A 80 12.24 2.96 -7.23
C ASP A 80 13.36 2.68 -6.23
N GLU A 81 13.34 1.50 -5.64
CA GLU A 81 14.34 1.04 -4.68
C GLU A 81 14.71 -0.42 -4.94
N THR A 82 15.82 -0.84 -4.37
CA THR A 82 16.25 -2.24 -4.36
C THR A 82 16.56 -2.66 -2.94
N LEU A 83 16.39 -3.96 -2.65
CA LEU A 83 16.85 -4.52 -1.38
C LEU A 83 18.38 -4.55 -1.33
N ASP A 84 18.93 -4.21 -0.19
CA ASP A 84 20.37 -4.40 0.04
C ASP A 84 20.69 -5.87 0.34
N SER A 85 21.98 -6.19 0.52
CA SER A 85 22.44 -7.56 0.77
C SER A 85 21.89 -8.17 2.07
N ALA A 86 21.44 -7.34 3.01
CA ALA A 86 20.82 -7.76 4.26
C ALA A 86 19.27 -7.84 4.19
N GLY A 87 18.70 -7.62 3.01
CA GLY A 87 17.24 -7.65 2.82
C GLY A 87 16.53 -6.42 3.37
N ARG A 88 17.19 -5.27 3.38
CA ARG A 88 16.61 -4.00 3.84
C ARG A 88 16.31 -3.09 2.67
N ILE A 89 15.27 -2.29 2.83
CA ILE A 89 14.92 -1.20 1.90
C ILE A 89 15.03 0.13 2.62
N ARG A 90 15.59 1.12 1.93
CA ARG A 90 15.61 2.50 2.43
C ARG A 90 14.30 3.17 2.04
N ILE A 91 13.60 3.72 3.04
CA ILE A 91 12.36 4.44 2.82
C ILE A 91 12.66 5.93 2.76
N PRO A 92 12.26 6.65 1.69
CA PRO A 92 12.45 8.09 1.60
C PRO A 92 11.82 8.81 2.80
N ARG A 93 12.48 9.85 3.27
CA ARG A 93 12.08 10.56 4.49
C ARG A 93 10.64 11.08 4.46
N HIS A 94 10.20 11.62 3.32
CA HIS A 94 8.83 12.14 3.21
C HIS A 94 7.76 11.03 3.33
N LEU A 95 8.05 9.79 2.91
CA LEU A 95 7.14 8.66 3.09
C LEU A 95 7.08 8.22 4.55
N ILE A 96 8.22 8.27 5.26
CA ILE A 96 8.29 8.01 6.70
C ILE A 96 7.44 9.02 7.46
N GLU A 97 7.57 10.30 7.13
CA GLU A 97 6.80 11.37 7.77
C GLU A 97 5.31 11.26 7.48
N ASP A 98 4.93 11.01 6.24
CA ASP A 98 3.52 10.87 5.83
C ASP A 98 2.84 9.68 6.54
N ALA A 99 3.56 8.58 6.75
CA ALA A 99 3.07 7.38 7.44
C ALA A 99 3.31 7.42 8.96
N GLU A 100 3.94 8.47 9.47
CA GLU A 100 4.30 8.62 10.88
C GLU A 100 5.10 7.42 11.41
N LEU A 101 6.02 6.90 10.60
CA LEU A 101 6.92 5.85 11.02
C LEU A 101 8.01 6.41 11.91
N GLU A 102 8.42 5.62 12.90
CA GLU A 102 9.50 5.97 13.82
C GLU A 102 10.54 4.86 13.84
N GLU A 103 11.75 5.20 14.24
CA GLU A 103 12.79 4.20 14.50
C GLU A 103 12.26 3.17 15.51
N GLY A 104 12.44 1.89 15.21
CA GLY A 104 11.93 0.79 16.00
C GLY A 104 10.84 -0.02 15.27
N PRO A 105 9.88 -0.60 16.01
CA PRO A 105 8.91 -1.51 15.42
C PRO A 105 8.00 -0.84 14.39
N CYS A 106 7.80 -1.53 13.27
CA CYS A 106 6.77 -1.25 12.28
C CYS A 106 5.97 -2.51 12.01
N VAL A 107 4.74 -2.37 11.56
CA VAL A 107 3.92 -3.51 11.12
C VAL A 107 3.98 -3.59 9.60
N VAL A 108 4.35 -4.76 9.08
CA VAL A 108 4.39 -5.06 7.65
C VAL A 108 3.23 -5.99 7.33
N ILE A 109 2.36 -5.59 6.42
CA ILE A 109 1.12 -6.29 6.11
C ILE A 109 1.13 -6.71 4.65
N GLY A 110 0.82 -7.98 4.38
CA GLY A 110 0.61 -8.49 3.04
C GLY A 110 -0.79 -8.18 2.54
N VAL A 111 -0.87 -7.50 1.39
CA VAL A 111 -2.15 -7.08 0.77
C VAL A 111 -2.21 -7.59 -0.66
N ALA A 112 -2.06 -8.88 -0.85
CA ALA A 112 -2.10 -9.60 -2.12
C ALA A 112 -0.96 -9.22 -3.08
N ASP A 113 -1.04 -8.12 -3.79
CA ASP A 113 -0.06 -7.70 -4.81
C ASP A 113 1.05 -6.79 -4.27
N HIS A 114 0.97 -6.37 -3.00
CA HIS A 114 1.95 -5.48 -2.39
C HIS A 114 2.01 -5.68 -0.87
N LEU A 115 2.99 -5.02 -0.25
CA LEU A 115 3.09 -4.89 1.20
C LEU A 115 2.72 -3.47 1.61
N GLU A 116 2.22 -3.33 2.82
CA GLU A 116 2.03 -2.04 3.48
C GLU A 116 2.87 -1.97 4.75
N ILE A 117 3.49 -0.82 5.00
CA ILE A 117 4.26 -0.57 6.22
C ILE A 117 3.51 0.46 7.05
N TRP A 118 3.16 0.08 8.26
CA TRP A 118 2.34 0.89 9.15
C TRP A 118 3.05 1.22 10.45
N ASN A 119 2.78 2.40 11.00
CA ASN A 119 3.02 2.70 12.39
C ASN A 119 2.17 1.73 13.25
N PRO A 120 2.75 1.09 14.29
CA PRO A 120 2.04 0.06 15.06
C PRO A 120 0.75 0.56 15.71
N LYS A 121 0.74 1.78 16.24
CA LYS A 121 -0.44 2.37 16.87
C LYS A 121 -1.54 2.66 15.86
N ARG A 122 -1.18 3.24 14.73
CA ARG A 122 -2.13 3.52 13.65
C ARG A 122 -2.71 2.24 13.07
N TRP A 123 -1.88 1.22 12.92
CA TRP A 123 -2.38 -0.08 12.48
C TRP A 123 -3.35 -0.68 13.48
N ALA A 124 -3.06 -0.65 14.78
CA ALA A 124 -3.96 -1.18 15.80
C ALA A 124 -5.33 -0.49 15.77
N ASP A 125 -5.37 0.82 15.60
CA ASP A 125 -6.61 1.59 15.50
C ASP A 125 -7.38 1.22 14.22
N HIS A 126 -6.70 1.12 13.10
CA HIS A 126 -7.30 0.78 11.82
C HIS A 126 -7.82 -0.67 11.78
N ASP A 127 -7.05 -1.61 12.30
CA ASP A 127 -7.42 -3.01 12.41
C ASP A 127 -8.65 -3.22 13.29
N ALA A 128 -8.75 -2.48 14.41
CA ALA A 128 -9.93 -2.50 15.24
C ALA A 128 -11.19 -1.99 14.52
N GLU A 129 -11.03 -0.95 13.69
CA GLU A 129 -12.11 -0.44 12.84
C GLU A 129 -12.53 -1.46 11.78
N ILE A 130 -11.58 -2.10 11.13
CA ILE A 130 -11.84 -3.18 10.15
C ILE A 130 -12.65 -4.29 10.82
N ASP A 131 -12.20 -4.79 11.97
CA ASP A 131 -12.88 -5.86 12.70
C ASP A 131 -14.30 -5.49 13.10
N ALA A 132 -14.51 -4.25 13.55
CA ALA A 132 -15.83 -3.77 13.97
C ALA A 132 -16.83 -3.67 12.81
N THR A 133 -16.37 -3.48 11.57
CA THR A 133 -17.21 -3.17 10.41
C THR A 133 -17.14 -4.21 9.30
N ALA A 134 -16.26 -5.19 9.39
CA ALA A 134 -15.97 -6.12 8.30
C ALA A 134 -17.21 -6.89 7.79
N ALA A 135 -18.02 -7.42 8.70
CA ALA A 135 -19.21 -8.17 8.34
C ALA A 135 -20.26 -7.29 7.63
N GLU A 136 -20.45 -6.06 8.12
CA GLU A 136 -21.36 -5.08 7.53
C GLU A 136 -20.91 -4.65 6.15
N ILE A 137 -19.63 -4.34 6.00
CA ILE A 137 -19.02 -3.99 4.70
C ILE A 137 -19.16 -5.15 3.71
N ALA A 138 -18.90 -6.37 4.15
CA ALA A 138 -19.04 -7.55 3.31
C ALA A 138 -20.46 -7.74 2.80
N GLU A 139 -21.45 -7.48 3.63
CA GLU A 139 -22.87 -7.51 3.23
C GLU A 139 -23.19 -6.41 2.21
N GLU A 140 -22.74 -5.20 2.44
CA GLU A 140 -22.92 -4.08 1.51
C GLU A 140 -22.32 -4.41 0.13
N LEU A 141 -21.11 -4.94 0.08
CA LEU A 141 -20.45 -5.34 -1.16
C LEU A 141 -21.18 -6.49 -1.87
N ALA A 142 -21.72 -7.45 -1.11
CA ALA A 142 -22.49 -8.58 -1.68
C ALA A 142 -23.82 -8.13 -2.30
N HIS A 143 -24.46 -7.10 -1.75
CA HIS A 143 -25.73 -6.57 -2.24
C HIS A 143 -25.58 -5.44 -3.27
N GLY A 144 -24.35 -5.10 -3.65
CA GLY A 144 -24.09 -4.04 -4.60
C GLY A 144 -24.51 -2.67 -4.09
N ALA A 145 -23.89 -2.20 -3.00
CA ALA A 145 -24.15 -0.89 -2.42
C ALA A 145 -24.15 0.23 -3.48
N PRO A 146 -24.96 1.31 -3.31
CA PRO A 146 -24.98 2.43 -4.24
C PRO A 146 -23.60 3.00 -4.48
N GLY A 147 -23.17 3.07 -5.74
CA GLY A 147 -21.84 3.53 -6.14
C GLY A 147 -20.79 2.43 -6.25
N ALA A 148 -21.10 1.18 -5.92
CA ALA A 148 -20.20 0.06 -6.18
C ALA A 148 -20.09 -0.20 -7.70
N PRO A 149 -18.88 -0.38 -8.25
CA PRO A 149 -18.70 -0.71 -9.66
C PRO A 149 -19.46 -1.99 -10.02
N GLY A 150 -20.31 -1.95 -11.03
CA GLY A 150 -21.03 -3.11 -11.53
C GLY A 150 -22.34 -3.46 -10.81
N ALA A 151 -22.79 -2.64 -9.88
CA ALA A 151 -24.13 -2.82 -9.30
C ALA A 151 -25.20 -2.67 -10.39
N PRO A 152 -26.10 -3.66 -10.59
CA PRO A 152 -27.19 -3.50 -11.56
C PRO A 152 -28.08 -2.35 -11.10
N ARG A 153 -28.37 -1.43 -12.02
CA ARG A 153 -29.38 -0.41 -11.76
C ARG A 153 -30.71 -1.12 -11.52
N ALA A 154 -31.32 -0.84 -10.40
CA ALA A 154 -32.69 -1.29 -10.19
C ALA A 154 -33.52 -0.74 -11.34
N ALA A 155 -34.19 -1.64 -12.09
CA ALA A 155 -35.17 -1.25 -13.08
C ALA A 155 -36.32 -0.58 -12.33
N GLY A 156 -36.50 0.71 -12.57
CA GLY A 156 -37.61 1.48 -12.04
C GLY A 156 -38.89 1.13 -12.77
#